data_0a5c04c1eb0a457b8ea238a50684e001
#
_entry.id   0a5c04c1eb0a457b8ea238a50684e001
#
_cell.length_a   1.000
_cell.length_b   1.000
_cell.length_c   1.000
_cell.angle_alpha   90.00
_cell.angle_beta   90.00
_cell.angle_gamma   90.00
#
_symmetry.space_group_name_H-M   'P 1'
#
loop_
_entity.id
_entity.type
_entity.pdbx_description
1 polymer ?
#
loop_
_entity_poly.entity_id
_entity_poly.type
_entity_poly.pdbx_seq_one_letter_code
_entity_poly.pdbx_strand_id
1 'polypeptide(L)'
;VVRDLIAAGAILVGKTNLDQFATGLNGTRSPYGTPSSAHDSSLISGGSSSGSAVAVAAGLVAFSLATDTAGSGRVPAALNGVVGLKPSVGLVSTRGVVPACRSLDCVSVMANSVADAAIVAQVIAGFDDQDPWSRPLPVPSARVASVSLAGVRLGVPEVVAGWGERGEEDAW
;
A
#
# COMPACT_ATOMS: atom_id res chain seq x y z
N VAL A 1 -0.05 3.34 -15.31
CA VAL A 1 0.58 2.66 -14.17
C VAL A 1 1.08 1.27 -14.54
N VAL A 2 0.19 0.27 -14.83
CA VAL A 2 0.65 -1.11 -15.14
C VAL A 2 1.51 -1.15 -16.41
N ARG A 3 1.14 -0.42 -17.45
CA ARG A 3 1.94 -0.32 -18.68
C ARG A 3 3.33 0.26 -18.43
N ASP A 4 3.45 1.22 -17.56
CA ASP A 4 4.72 1.88 -17.24
C ASP A 4 5.66 0.91 -16.52
N LEU A 5 5.12 0.11 -15.59
CA LEU A 5 5.87 -0.97 -14.93
C LEU A 5 6.35 -2.03 -15.92
N ILE A 6 5.49 -2.48 -16.83
CA ILE A 6 5.87 -3.45 -17.89
C ILE A 6 6.95 -2.84 -18.80
N ALA A 7 6.82 -1.58 -19.19
CA ALA A 7 7.82 -0.87 -19.99
C ALA A 7 9.16 -0.71 -19.26
N ALA A 8 9.15 -0.62 -17.94
CA ALA A 8 10.33 -0.62 -17.09
C ALA A 8 10.92 -2.02 -16.82
N GLY A 9 10.35 -3.07 -17.40
CA GLY A 9 10.85 -4.44 -17.32
C GLY A 9 10.17 -5.33 -16.28
N ALA A 10 9.10 -4.87 -15.61
CA ALA A 10 8.34 -5.69 -14.68
C ALA A 10 7.54 -6.78 -15.42
N ILE A 11 7.45 -7.95 -14.80
CA ILE A 11 6.65 -9.07 -15.27
C ILE A 11 5.33 -9.11 -14.53
N LEU A 12 4.22 -9.01 -15.26
CA LEU A 12 2.89 -9.14 -14.69
C LEU A 12 2.60 -10.61 -14.40
N VAL A 13 2.51 -10.96 -13.12
CA VAL A 13 2.26 -12.34 -12.65
C VAL A 13 0.76 -12.64 -12.57
N GLY A 14 -0.06 -11.67 -12.15
CA GLY A 14 -1.50 -11.89 -12.00
C GLY A 14 -2.23 -10.74 -11.32
N LYS A 15 -3.46 -11.03 -10.92
CA LYS A 15 -4.33 -10.15 -10.12
C LYS A 15 -4.56 -10.78 -8.76
N THR A 16 -4.49 -9.97 -7.74
CA THR A 16 -4.67 -10.40 -6.35
C THR A 16 -6.13 -10.27 -5.90
N ASN A 17 -6.48 -11.02 -4.84
CA ASN A 17 -7.75 -10.86 -4.15
C ASN A 17 -7.82 -9.52 -3.40
N LEU A 18 -9.03 -9.01 -3.21
CA LEU A 18 -9.30 -7.78 -2.45
C LEU A 18 -10.72 -7.78 -1.90
N ASP A 19 -11.00 -6.96 -0.90
CA ASP A 19 -12.37 -6.65 -0.52
C ASP A 19 -13.10 -6.01 -1.72
N GLN A 20 -14.27 -6.54 -2.05
CA GLN A 20 -15.03 -6.15 -3.24
C GLN A 20 -15.27 -4.63 -3.27
N PHE A 21 -14.98 -4.00 -4.40
CA PHE A 21 -15.07 -2.56 -4.62
C PHE A 21 -14.25 -1.72 -3.64
N ALA A 22 -13.17 -2.28 -3.09
CA ALA A 22 -12.32 -1.64 -2.09
C ALA A 22 -13.07 -1.20 -0.80
N THR A 23 -14.17 -1.87 -0.46
CA THR A 23 -15.04 -1.52 0.66
C THR A 23 -14.80 -2.36 1.88
N GLY A 24 -13.72 -2.11 2.59
CA GLY A 24 -13.38 -2.78 3.84
C GLY A 24 -11.91 -2.65 4.18
N LEU A 25 -11.57 -2.99 5.43
CA LEU A 25 -10.18 -3.01 5.92
C LEU A 25 -9.77 -4.37 6.48
N ASN A 26 -10.66 -5.36 6.44
CA ASN A 26 -10.44 -6.67 7.06
C ASN A 26 -9.92 -7.73 6.07
N GLY A 27 -10.15 -7.57 4.77
CA GLY A 27 -9.82 -8.57 3.77
C GLY A 27 -10.84 -9.74 3.70
N THR A 28 -12.04 -9.55 4.25
CA THR A 28 -13.05 -10.63 4.39
C THR A 28 -14.25 -10.48 3.46
N ARG A 29 -14.24 -9.46 2.58
CA ARG A 29 -15.40 -9.12 1.72
C ARG A 29 -15.18 -9.46 0.25
N SER A 30 -14.50 -10.54 -0.02
CA SER A 30 -14.29 -11.00 -1.39
C SER A 30 -15.20 -12.17 -1.74
N PRO A 31 -15.78 -12.21 -2.96
CA PRO A 31 -16.52 -13.37 -3.43
C PRO A 31 -15.61 -14.57 -3.77
N TYR A 32 -14.28 -14.37 -3.79
CA TYR A 32 -13.28 -15.38 -4.14
C TYR A 32 -12.61 -16.02 -2.91
N GLY A 33 -13.14 -15.78 -1.74
CA GLY A 33 -12.59 -16.29 -0.47
C GLY A 33 -11.87 -15.24 0.34
N THR A 34 -11.49 -15.61 1.55
CA THR A 34 -10.85 -14.71 2.53
C THR A 34 -9.41 -15.13 2.74
N PRO A 35 -8.41 -14.35 2.30
CA PRO A 35 -7.03 -14.65 2.63
C PRO A 35 -6.75 -14.36 4.10
N SER A 36 -5.97 -15.20 4.73
CA SER A 36 -5.42 -14.99 6.07
C SER A 36 -4.12 -14.20 6.01
N SER A 37 -3.66 -13.70 7.16
CA SER A 37 -2.31 -13.16 7.30
C SER A 37 -1.25 -14.19 6.87
N ALA A 38 -0.19 -13.73 6.21
CA ALA A 38 0.93 -14.59 5.80
C ALA A 38 1.74 -15.14 6.99
N HIS A 39 1.61 -14.52 8.16
CA HIS A 39 2.36 -14.91 9.36
C HIS A 39 1.55 -15.82 10.28
N ASP A 40 0.21 -15.66 10.32
CA ASP A 40 -0.66 -16.46 11.16
C ASP A 40 -2.02 -16.65 10.46
N SER A 41 -2.33 -17.89 10.11
CA SER A 41 -3.55 -18.24 9.39
C SER A 41 -4.84 -18.07 10.23
N SER A 42 -4.71 -17.85 11.53
CA SER A 42 -5.86 -17.53 12.42
C SER A 42 -6.24 -16.05 12.38
N LEU A 43 -5.35 -15.20 11.86
CA LEU A 43 -5.53 -13.75 11.79
C LEU A 43 -5.99 -13.31 10.39
N ILE A 44 -6.73 -12.20 10.36
CA ILE A 44 -7.13 -11.56 9.09
C ILE A 44 -5.91 -11.00 8.37
N SER A 45 -5.96 -10.99 7.04
CA SER A 45 -4.92 -10.35 6.22
C SER A 45 -4.97 -8.83 6.22
N GLY A 46 -6.08 -8.23 6.71
CA GLY A 46 -6.38 -6.84 6.43
C GLY A 46 -6.81 -6.60 4.98
N GLY A 47 -7.34 -5.43 4.73
CA GLY A 47 -7.89 -5.06 3.42
C GLY A 47 -7.90 -3.53 3.22
N SER A 48 -8.43 -3.10 2.08
CA SER A 48 -9.06 -3.93 1.06
C SER A 48 -8.06 -4.67 0.14
N SER A 49 -6.81 -4.28 0.06
CA SER A 49 -5.80 -4.91 -0.82
C SER A 49 -5.15 -6.14 -0.17
N SER A 50 -5.98 -7.07 0.31
CA SER A 50 -5.61 -8.25 1.08
C SER A 50 -4.60 -9.15 0.37
N GLY A 51 -4.95 -9.64 -0.80
CA GLY A 51 -4.10 -10.54 -1.56
C GLY A 51 -2.80 -9.90 -2.04
N SER A 52 -2.77 -8.57 -2.24
CA SER A 52 -1.56 -7.84 -2.59
C SER A 52 -0.52 -7.91 -1.47
N ALA A 53 -0.94 -7.70 -0.22
CA ALA A 53 -0.06 -7.80 0.93
C ALA A 53 0.43 -9.23 1.17
N VAL A 54 -0.50 -10.19 1.14
CA VAL A 54 -0.18 -11.62 1.34
C VAL A 54 0.79 -12.12 0.27
N ALA A 55 0.62 -11.75 -0.99
CA ALA A 55 1.49 -12.18 -2.08
C ALA A 55 2.94 -11.70 -1.90
N VAL A 56 3.14 -10.47 -1.43
CA VAL A 56 4.47 -9.92 -1.12
C VAL A 56 5.06 -10.58 0.12
N ALA A 57 4.28 -10.68 1.19
CA ALA A 57 4.74 -11.28 2.45
C ALA A 57 5.12 -12.75 2.31
N ALA A 58 4.38 -13.49 1.48
CA ALA A 58 4.67 -14.89 1.17
C ALA A 58 5.82 -15.07 0.15
N GLY A 59 6.43 -13.99 -0.32
CA GLY A 59 7.54 -14.04 -1.30
C GLY A 59 7.12 -14.50 -2.70
N LEU A 60 5.84 -14.47 -3.03
CA LEU A 60 5.35 -14.88 -4.36
C LEU A 60 5.69 -13.86 -5.44
N VAL A 61 5.81 -12.61 -5.07
CA VAL A 61 6.18 -11.49 -5.94
C VAL A 61 7.09 -10.51 -5.20
N ALA A 62 7.94 -9.80 -5.94
CA ALA A 62 8.85 -8.80 -5.38
C ALA A 62 8.10 -7.55 -4.87
N PHE A 63 7.03 -7.17 -5.55
CA PHE A 63 6.15 -6.08 -5.17
C PHE A 63 4.74 -6.30 -5.70
N SER A 64 3.78 -5.57 -5.18
CA SER A 64 2.42 -5.54 -5.69
C SER A 64 1.86 -4.12 -5.70
N LEU A 65 0.87 -3.89 -6.56
CA LEU A 65 0.06 -2.68 -6.51
C LEU A 65 -1.13 -2.90 -5.58
N ALA A 66 -1.56 -1.82 -4.97
CA ALA A 66 -2.71 -1.73 -4.10
C ALA A 66 -3.49 -0.45 -4.38
N THR A 67 -4.70 -0.35 -3.85
CA THR A 67 -5.40 0.94 -3.71
C THR A 67 -5.47 1.32 -2.23
N ASP A 68 -5.36 2.60 -1.94
CA ASP A 68 -5.48 3.13 -0.59
C ASP A 68 -6.29 4.42 -0.59
N THR A 69 -7.56 4.30 -0.32
CA THR A 69 -8.49 5.44 -0.18
C THR A 69 -8.55 5.92 1.27
N ALA A 70 -8.60 4.96 2.21
CA ALA A 70 -8.74 5.23 3.65
C ALA A 70 -7.94 4.24 4.51
N GLY A 71 -6.84 3.67 3.98
CA GLY A 71 -6.00 2.71 4.66
C GLY A 71 -5.82 1.38 3.92
N SER A 72 -6.55 1.16 2.82
CA SER A 72 -6.61 -0.14 2.11
C SER A 72 -5.29 -0.64 1.50
N GLY A 73 -4.26 0.19 1.44
CA GLY A 73 -2.88 -0.21 1.13
C GLY A 73 -2.06 -0.44 2.40
N ARG A 74 -2.14 0.49 3.35
CA ARG A 74 -1.32 0.50 4.58
C ARG A 74 -1.76 -0.55 5.60
N VAL A 75 -3.06 -0.73 5.81
CA VAL A 75 -3.60 -1.69 6.80
C VAL A 75 -3.17 -3.13 6.48
N PRO A 76 -3.44 -3.68 5.28
CA PRO A 76 -3.00 -5.03 4.96
C PRO A 76 -1.47 -5.16 4.92
N ALA A 77 -0.74 -4.12 4.54
CA ALA A 77 0.72 -4.13 4.62
C ALA A 77 1.23 -4.28 6.05
N ALA A 78 0.66 -3.52 7.01
CA ALA A 78 1.00 -3.62 8.42
C ALA A 78 0.70 -5.01 9.00
N LEU A 79 -0.48 -5.56 8.70
CA LEU A 79 -0.90 -6.88 9.20
C LEU A 79 -0.13 -8.06 8.59
N ASN A 80 0.61 -7.83 7.50
CA ASN A 80 1.46 -8.83 6.86
C ASN A 80 2.95 -8.49 6.94
N GLY A 81 3.36 -7.51 7.74
CA GLY A 81 4.76 -7.18 7.97
C GLY A 81 5.53 -6.70 6.74
N VAL A 82 4.84 -6.09 5.77
CA VAL A 82 5.47 -5.53 4.57
C VAL A 82 5.33 -4.01 4.52
N VAL A 83 6.14 -3.36 3.72
CA VAL A 83 6.06 -1.92 3.49
C VAL A 83 4.86 -1.59 2.61
N GLY A 84 3.96 -0.73 3.10
CA GLY A 84 2.86 -0.15 2.34
C GLY A 84 3.11 1.34 2.07
N LEU A 85 3.49 1.68 0.85
CA LEU A 85 3.76 3.06 0.45
C LEU A 85 2.52 3.64 -0.23
N LYS A 86 1.83 4.55 0.46
CA LYS A 86 0.75 5.36 -0.10
C LYS A 86 1.30 6.73 -0.50
N PRO A 87 1.39 7.05 -1.80
CA PRO A 87 1.84 8.37 -2.23
C PRO A 87 0.80 9.47 -1.94
N SER A 88 1.16 10.71 -2.18
CA SER A 88 0.19 11.81 -2.17
C SER A 88 -0.86 11.61 -3.27
N VAL A 89 -2.11 11.94 -2.95
CA VAL A 89 -3.21 11.87 -3.94
C VAL A 89 -2.86 12.73 -5.16
N GLY A 90 -3.04 12.16 -6.35
CA GLY A 90 -2.77 12.81 -7.63
C GLY A 90 -1.32 12.69 -8.12
N LEU A 91 -0.39 12.13 -7.32
CA LEU A 91 0.98 11.87 -7.77
C LEU A 91 1.05 10.68 -8.75
N VAL A 92 0.18 9.71 -8.57
CA VAL A 92 0.03 8.53 -9.44
C VAL A 92 -1.37 8.56 -10.03
N SER A 93 -1.47 8.37 -11.34
CA SER A 93 -2.76 8.34 -12.04
C SER A 93 -3.64 7.21 -11.54
N THR A 94 -4.91 7.51 -11.30
CA THR A 94 -5.97 6.54 -10.96
C THR A 94 -6.78 6.10 -12.18
N ARG A 95 -6.37 6.50 -13.37
CA ARG A 95 -7.05 6.10 -14.61
C ARG A 95 -7.07 4.58 -14.77
N GLY A 96 -8.28 4.03 -14.98
CA GLY A 96 -8.50 2.58 -15.07
C GLY A 96 -8.75 1.89 -13.72
N VAL A 97 -8.67 2.60 -12.61
CA VAL A 97 -9.08 2.11 -11.29
C VAL A 97 -10.60 2.22 -11.16
N VAL A 98 -11.26 1.15 -10.71
CA VAL A 98 -12.67 1.24 -10.31
C VAL A 98 -12.74 2.06 -9.03
N PRO A 99 -13.42 3.21 -9.03
CA PRO A 99 -13.34 4.13 -7.91
C PRO A 99 -14.10 3.63 -6.68
N ALA A 100 -13.49 3.84 -5.50
CA ALA A 100 -14.16 3.79 -4.22
C ALA A 100 -14.59 5.22 -3.79
N CYS A 101 -13.64 6.14 -3.79
CA CYS A 101 -13.88 7.57 -3.59
C CYS A 101 -12.85 8.36 -4.42
N ARG A 102 -13.26 8.88 -5.58
CA ARG A 102 -12.35 9.47 -6.59
C ARG A 102 -11.39 10.53 -6.05
N SER A 103 -11.86 11.36 -5.12
CA SER A 103 -11.07 12.44 -4.52
C SER A 103 -10.00 11.96 -3.52
N LEU A 104 -10.09 10.71 -3.08
CA LEU A 104 -9.20 10.11 -2.08
C LEU A 104 -8.45 8.88 -2.61
N ASP A 105 -8.97 8.25 -3.68
CA ASP A 105 -8.36 7.04 -4.24
C ASP A 105 -6.89 7.28 -4.60
N CYS A 106 -6.06 6.34 -4.23
CA CYS A 106 -4.63 6.41 -4.45
C CYS A 106 -4.08 5.03 -4.81
N VAL A 107 -3.38 4.92 -5.92
CA VAL A 107 -2.61 3.72 -6.23
C VAL A 107 -1.39 3.70 -5.34
N SER A 108 -1.19 2.59 -4.65
CA SER A 108 -0.16 2.37 -3.64
C SER A 108 0.71 1.18 -4.01
N VAL A 109 1.87 1.09 -3.36
CA VAL A 109 2.86 0.03 -3.60
C VAL A 109 3.08 -0.76 -2.32
N MET A 110 3.16 -2.07 -2.43
CA MET A 110 3.62 -2.95 -1.36
C MET A 110 4.89 -3.66 -1.78
N ALA A 111 5.88 -3.70 -0.88
CA ALA A 111 7.16 -4.36 -1.10
C ALA A 111 7.78 -4.80 0.25
N ASN A 112 8.81 -5.64 0.20
CA ASN A 112 9.50 -6.08 1.42
C ASN A 112 10.48 -5.03 1.98
N SER A 113 10.85 -4.01 1.19
CA SER A 113 11.72 -2.93 1.66
C SER A 113 11.23 -1.56 1.20
N VAL A 114 11.61 -0.52 1.96
CA VAL A 114 11.35 0.88 1.58
C VAL A 114 12.04 1.22 0.26
N ALA A 115 13.24 0.68 0.02
CA ALA A 115 13.98 0.93 -1.22
C ALA A 115 13.23 0.39 -2.44
N ASP A 116 12.72 -0.85 -2.37
CA ASP A 116 11.95 -1.45 -3.46
C ASP A 116 10.63 -0.69 -3.70
N ALA A 117 9.92 -0.35 -2.62
CA ALA A 117 8.70 0.43 -2.71
C ALA A 117 8.95 1.80 -3.38
N ALA A 118 10.06 2.45 -3.05
CA ALA A 118 10.44 3.74 -3.62
C ALA A 118 10.77 3.64 -5.11
N ILE A 119 11.49 2.60 -5.53
CA ILE A 119 11.80 2.34 -6.95
C ILE A 119 10.51 2.16 -7.76
N VAL A 120 9.60 1.32 -7.28
CA VAL A 120 8.32 1.08 -7.96
C VAL A 120 7.48 2.36 -8.00
N ALA A 121 7.39 3.09 -6.88
CA ALA A 121 6.66 4.34 -6.80
C ALA A 121 7.20 5.39 -7.78
N GLN A 122 8.52 5.47 -7.96
CA GLN A 122 9.14 6.39 -8.92
C GLN A 122 8.76 6.05 -10.37
N VAL A 123 8.66 4.77 -10.72
CA VAL A 123 8.26 4.34 -12.07
C VAL A 123 6.82 4.72 -12.39
N ILE A 124 5.92 4.64 -11.41
CA ILE A 124 4.49 4.88 -11.61
C ILE A 124 4.05 6.32 -11.34
N ALA A 125 4.91 7.13 -10.71
CA ALA A 125 4.62 8.53 -10.41
C ALA A 125 4.72 9.39 -11.67
N GLY A 126 3.80 10.33 -11.82
CA GLY A 126 3.80 11.28 -12.92
C GLY A 126 2.43 11.90 -13.18
N PHE A 127 2.45 13.03 -13.85
CA PHE A 127 1.24 13.72 -14.26
C PHE A 127 0.57 13.00 -15.44
N ASP A 128 -0.74 12.77 -15.34
CA ASP A 128 -1.59 12.22 -16.41
C ASP A 128 -2.69 13.23 -16.72
N ASP A 129 -2.62 13.88 -17.87
CA ASP A 129 -3.59 14.88 -18.33
C ASP A 129 -4.99 14.32 -18.59
N GLN A 130 -5.11 12.99 -18.69
CA GLN A 130 -6.38 12.29 -18.86
C GLN A 130 -7.01 11.82 -17.54
N ASP A 131 -6.32 12.04 -16.41
CA ASP A 131 -6.87 11.82 -15.08
C ASP A 131 -7.19 13.17 -14.42
N PRO A 132 -8.48 13.53 -14.25
CA PRO A 132 -8.84 14.83 -13.67
C PRO A 132 -8.38 15.02 -12.21
N TRP A 133 -7.94 13.94 -11.56
CA TRP A 133 -7.41 13.97 -10.19
C TRP A 133 -5.87 13.98 -10.16
N SER A 134 -5.21 13.78 -11.32
CA SER A 134 -3.75 13.85 -11.39
C SER A 134 -3.25 15.28 -11.18
N ARG A 135 -2.11 15.41 -10.53
CA ARG A 135 -1.51 16.71 -10.17
C ARG A 135 -0.07 16.75 -10.63
N PRO A 136 0.42 17.90 -11.14
CA PRO A 136 1.81 18.08 -11.53
C PRO A 136 2.70 18.24 -10.29
N LEU A 137 2.85 17.17 -9.53
CA LEU A 137 3.69 17.11 -8.33
C LEU A 137 5.11 16.67 -8.70
N PRO A 138 6.13 17.11 -7.95
CA PRO A 138 7.48 16.60 -8.13
C PRO A 138 7.53 15.10 -7.82
N VAL A 139 8.13 14.32 -8.73
CA VAL A 139 8.34 12.89 -8.52
C VAL A 139 9.45 12.70 -7.51
N PRO A 140 9.21 12.00 -6.39
CA PRO A 140 10.23 11.75 -5.39
C PRO A 140 11.40 10.95 -5.98
N SER A 141 12.62 11.24 -5.50
CA SER A 141 13.77 10.38 -5.82
C SER A 141 13.62 9.02 -5.16
N ALA A 142 13.91 7.94 -5.90
CA ALA A 142 13.99 6.59 -5.34
C ALA A 142 15.22 6.38 -4.43
N ARG A 143 16.15 7.36 -4.40
CA ARG A 143 17.30 7.29 -3.49
C ARG A 143 16.83 7.53 -2.06
N VAL A 144 16.78 6.46 -1.28
CA VAL A 144 16.69 6.55 0.17
C VAL A 144 18.06 6.99 0.67
N ALA A 145 18.22 8.28 0.92
CA ALA A 145 19.44 8.78 1.51
C ALA A 145 19.51 8.33 2.98
N SER A 146 20.69 7.89 3.41
CA SER A 146 20.96 7.75 4.84
C SER A 146 20.98 9.15 5.47
N VAL A 147 19.95 9.48 6.22
CA VAL A 147 19.85 10.75 6.93
C VAL A 147 20.21 10.50 8.38
N SER A 148 21.12 11.32 8.94
CA SER A 148 21.35 11.33 10.38
C SER A 148 20.09 11.78 11.09
N LEU A 149 19.64 11.01 12.07
CA LEU A 149 18.51 11.38 12.94
C LEU A 149 18.89 12.40 14.02
N ALA A 150 20.17 12.78 14.11
CA ALA A 150 20.62 13.79 15.06
C ALA A 150 19.94 15.14 14.80
N GLY A 151 19.23 15.65 15.80
CA GLY A 151 18.50 16.92 15.71
C GLY A 151 17.10 16.82 15.09
N VAL A 152 16.65 15.63 14.66
CA VAL A 152 15.26 15.42 14.22
C VAL A 152 14.33 15.41 15.44
N ARG A 153 13.28 16.23 15.39
CA ARG A 153 12.24 16.25 16.42
C ARG A 153 11.13 15.28 16.00
N LEU A 154 10.87 14.28 16.82
CA LEU A 154 9.77 13.34 16.65
C LEU A 154 8.62 13.74 17.58
N GLY A 155 7.41 13.86 17.03
CA GLY A 155 6.20 14.04 17.82
C GLY A 155 5.58 12.67 18.13
N VAL A 156 5.34 12.40 19.41
CA VAL A 156 4.61 11.22 19.87
C VAL A 156 3.34 11.69 20.57
N PRO A 157 2.17 11.09 20.30
CA PRO A 157 0.94 11.41 21.03
C PRO A 157 1.14 11.18 22.53
N GLU A 158 0.65 12.10 23.38
CA GLU A 158 0.72 11.97 24.83
C GLU A 158 -0.13 10.79 25.35
N VAL A 159 -1.22 10.51 24.64
CA VAL A 159 -2.11 9.38 24.94
C VAL A 159 -2.30 8.57 23.66
N VAL A 160 -1.88 7.32 23.69
CA VAL A 160 -2.21 6.33 22.66
C VAL A 160 -3.38 5.52 23.19
N ALA A 161 -4.58 5.71 22.62
CA ALA A 161 -5.73 4.88 22.96
C ALA A 161 -5.51 3.48 22.38
N GLY A 162 -5.18 2.53 23.23
CA GLY A 162 -5.08 1.11 22.86
C GLY A 162 -6.48 0.53 22.61
N TRP A 163 -6.66 -0.04 21.41
CA TRP A 163 -7.86 -0.78 21.01
C TRP A 163 -7.40 -2.20 20.66
N GLY A 164 -7.25 -3.05 21.64
CA GLY A 164 -6.75 -4.40 21.41
C GLY A 164 -6.74 -5.23 22.68
N GLU A 165 -6.06 -6.37 22.63
CA GLU A 165 -5.85 -7.22 23.80
C GLU A 165 -4.92 -6.56 24.81
N ARG A 166 -5.15 -6.83 26.09
CA ARG A 166 -4.27 -6.34 27.16
C ARG A 166 -2.85 -6.90 26.95
N GLY A 167 -1.87 -6.02 26.85
CA GLY A 167 -0.47 -6.33 26.60
C GLY A 167 0.08 -5.76 25.30
N GLU A 168 -0.77 -5.34 24.36
CA GLU A 168 -0.34 -4.60 23.18
C GLU A 168 0.01 -3.14 23.51
N GLU A 169 -0.52 -2.60 24.60
CA GLU A 169 -0.22 -1.26 25.08
C GLU A 169 1.25 -1.08 25.47
N ASP A 170 1.91 -2.14 25.92
CA ASP A 170 3.33 -2.14 26.32
C ASP A 170 4.29 -2.17 25.11
N ALA A 171 3.78 -2.37 23.89
CA ALA A 171 4.57 -2.45 22.65
C ALA A 171 4.80 -1.08 21.97
N TRP A 172 4.19 -0.02 22.52
CA TRP A 172 4.31 1.37 22.05
C TRP A 172 5.17 2.18 23.03
#